data_b8f77972dda209bc553bd7e4415b60ee
#
_entry.id   b8f77972dda209bc553bd7e4415b60ee
#
_cell.length_a   1.000
_cell.length_b   1.000
_cell.length_c   1.000
_cell.angle_alpha   90.00
_cell.angle_beta   90.00
_cell.angle_gamma   90.00
#
_symmetry.space_group_name_H-M   'P 1'
#
loop_
_entity.id
_entity.type
_entity.pdbx_description
1 polymer ?
#
loop_
_entity_poly.entity_id
_entity_poly.type
_entity_poly.pdbx_seq_one_letter_code
_entity_poly.pdbx_strand_id
1 'polypeptide(L)'
;MERRIEDVQYCERLFQSFYDIGSTSQGGVTRLGYSETEDAMHEVFKGLGRELGGSIHTDEVGNTYVANTDEMGYTLIGSHLDSVIDGGRYDGVAGVIAGLMVMKWAKEDGLRIPLRVGAFRCEESSNFGCCTIGSGLITKEVYKQDIGHLTAKNGETLEQIFASRGLNLHPKQISGVGRYLELHIEQGK
;
A
#
# COMPACT_ATOMS: atom_id res chain seq x y z
N MET A 1 -26.75 -10.83 -12.09
CA MET A 1 -25.99 -10.46 -13.31
C MET A 1 -25.64 -8.97 -13.30
N GLU A 2 -26.56 -8.07 -12.94
CA GLU A 2 -26.32 -6.61 -12.83
C GLU A 2 -25.21 -6.26 -11.86
N ARG A 3 -25.28 -6.74 -10.61
CA ARG A 3 -24.21 -6.49 -9.58
C ARG A 3 -22.82 -6.85 -10.09
N ARG A 4 -22.68 -7.95 -10.86
CA ARG A 4 -21.38 -8.37 -11.41
C ARG A 4 -20.82 -7.38 -12.43
N ILE A 5 -21.68 -6.73 -13.21
CA ILE A 5 -21.28 -5.70 -14.18
C ILE A 5 -20.85 -4.44 -13.44
N GLU A 6 -21.61 -3.99 -12.45
CA GLU A 6 -21.28 -2.83 -11.62
C GLU A 6 -19.95 -3.03 -10.86
N ASP A 7 -19.69 -4.22 -10.33
CA ASP A 7 -18.46 -4.56 -9.65
C ASP A 7 -17.25 -4.52 -10.60
N VAL A 8 -17.40 -5.01 -11.84
CA VAL A 8 -16.34 -4.92 -12.86
C VAL A 8 -16.01 -3.46 -13.18
N GLN A 9 -17.05 -2.65 -13.47
CA GLN A 9 -16.87 -1.23 -13.76
C GLN A 9 -16.26 -0.45 -12.59
N TYR A 10 -16.65 -0.78 -11.37
CA TYR A 10 -16.06 -0.20 -10.17
C TYR A 10 -14.58 -0.57 -10.03
N CYS A 11 -14.24 -1.84 -10.21
CA CYS A 11 -12.86 -2.32 -10.17
C CYS A 11 -11.99 -1.64 -11.26
N GLU A 12 -12.51 -1.53 -12.49
CA GLU A 12 -11.84 -0.78 -13.57
C GLU A 12 -11.60 0.67 -13.20
N ARG A 13 -12.57 1.36 -12.60
CA ARG A 13 -12.44 2.73 -12.10
C ARG A 13 -11.33 2.85 -11.06
N LEU A 14 -11.24 1.89 -10.13
CA LEU A 14 -10.18 1.87 -9.12
C LEU A 14 -8.79 1.76 -9.79
N PHE A 15 -8.62 0.86 -10.75
CA PHE A 15 -7.36 0.75 -11.49
C PHE A 15 -7.02 2.03 -12.25
N GLN A 16 -8.01 2.66 -12.90
CA GLN A 16 -7.81 3.92 -13.62
C GLN A 16 -7.34 5.05 -12.72
N SER A 17 -7.77 5.08 -11.46
CA SER A 17 -7.33 6.10 -10.49
C SER A 17 -5.81 6.09 -10.24
N PHE A 18 -5.16 4.95 -10.43
CA PHE A 18 -3.71 4.79 -10.25
C PHE A 18 -2.93 4.80 -11.57
N TYR A 19 -3.63 4.69 -12.71
CA TYR A 19 -3.05 4.27 -13.98
C TYR A 19 -1.93 5.18 -14.47
N ASP A 20 -2.12 6.50 -14.41
CA ASP A 20 -1.20 7.47 -15.00
C ASP A 20 -0.07 7.89 -14.06
N ILE A 21 -0.16 7.55 -12.76
CA ILE A 21 0.86 7.92 -11.79
C ILE A 21 2.13 7.13 -12.04
N GLY A 22 3.23 7.83 -12.35
CA GLY A 22 4.53 7.23 -12.63
C GLY A 22 4.64 6.55 -14.00
N SER A 23 3.70 6.80 -14.94
CA SER A 23 3.75 6.23 -16.30
C SER A 23 5.03 6.56 -17.03
N THR A 24 5.59 5.57 -17.72
CA THR A 24 6.78 5.73 -18.56
C THR A 24 6.42 5.75 -20.04
N SER A 25 7.32 6.27 -20.88
CA SER A 25 7.15 6.24 -22.34
C SER A 25 7.19 4.83 -22.94
N GLN A 26 7.63 3.83 -22.17
CA GLN A 26 7.70 2.43 -22.58
C GLN A 26 6.43 1.64 -22.23
N GLY A 27 5.46 2.28 -21.58
CA GLY A 27 4.19 1.67 -21.20
C GLY A 27 4.15 1.05 -19.82
N GLY A 28 5.27 1.06 -19.10
CA GLY A 28 5.37 0.67 -17.70
C GLY A 28 5.08 1.81 -16.73
N VAL A 29 5.42 1.60 -15.46
CA VAL A 29 5.37 2.61 -14.41
C VAL A 29 6.67 2.60 -13.58
N THR A 30 7.03 3.77 -13.02
CA THR A 30 8.12 3.92 -12.06
C THR A 30 7.61 4.68 -10.84
N ARG A 31 7.48 3.97 -9.74
CA ARG A 31 6.91 4.45 -8.47
C ARG A 31 7.83 4.04 -7.34
N LEU A 32 9.01 4.67 -7.27
CA LEU A 32 10.04 4.25 -6.30
C LEU A 32 9.55 4.48 -4.86
N GLY A 33 9.85 3.53 -3.99
CA GLY A 33 9.49 3.60 -2.57
C GLY A 33 9.99 4.89 -1.92
N TYR A 34 9.15 5.53 -1.11
CA TYR A 34 9.38 6.84 -0.47
C TYR A 34 9.67 7.99 -1.45
N SER A 35 9.29 7.89 -2.72
CA SER A 35 9.32 9.01 -3.67
C SER A 35 7.99 9.78 -3.66
N GLU A 36 8.00 10.97 -4.30
CA GLU A 36 6.78 11.76 -4.53
C GLU A 36 5.73 11.00 -5.34
N THR A 37 6.17 10.10 -6.23
CA THR A 37 5.27 9.28 -7.05
C THR A 37 4.54 8.27 -6.17
N GLU A 38 5.23 7.60 -5.24
CA GLU A 38 4.58 6.71 -4.27
C GLU A 38 3.66 7.51 -3.34
N ASP A 39 4.05 8.73 -2.93
CA ASP A 39 3.17 9.60 -2.13
C ASP A 39 1.85 9.89 -2.85
N ALA A 40 1.91 10.20 -4.15
CA ALA A 40 0.70 10.41 -4.95
C ALA A 40 -0.19 9.17 -5.01
N MET A 41 0.38 7.96 -5.09
CA MET A 41 -0.35 6.71 -5.02
C MET A 41 -1.10 6.55 -3.69
N HIS A 42 -0.43 6.86 -2.57
CA HIS A 42 -1.04 6.81 -1.23
C HIS A 42 -2.15 7.85 -1.06
N GLU A 43 -2.02 9.04 -1.64
CA GLU A 43 -3.09 10.05 -1.59
C GLU A 43 -4.34 9.61 -2.38
N VAL A 44 -4.17 8.98 -3.55
CA VAL A 44 -5.29 8.36 -4.29
C VAL A 44 -5.96 7.27 -3.44
N PHE A 45 -5.18 6.38 -2.84
CA PHE A 45 -5.71 5.33 -1.97
C PHE A 45 -6.53 5.88 -0.80
N LYS A 46 -6.04 6.95 -0.14
CA LYS A 46 -6.77 7.64 0.92
C LYS A 46 -8.10 8.22 0.42
N GLY A 47 -8.11 8.79 -0.78
CA GLY A 47 -9.30 9.32 -1.44
C GLY A 47 -10.36 8.23 -1.64
N LEU A 48 -9.95 7.12 -2.25
CA LEU A 48 -10.82 5.96 -2.50
C LEU A 48 -11.36 5.35 -1.19
N GLY A 49 -10.53 5.28 -0.16
CA GLY A 49 -10.96 4.83 1.16
C GLY A 49 -12.04 5.72 1.78
N ARG A 50 -11.91 7.05 1.66
CA ARG A 50 -12.93 8.01 2.14
C ARG A 50 -14.25 7.87 1.37
N GLU A 51 -14.21 7.63 0.05
CA GLU A 51 -15.41 7.37 -0.75
C GLU A 51 -16.19 6.15 -0.26
N LEU A 52 -15.48 5.10 0.20
CA LEU A 52 -16.09 3.93 0.83
C LEU A 52 -16.62 4.20 2.25
N GLY A 53 -16.31 5.37 2.83
CA GLY A 53 -16.68 5.73 4.20
C GLY A 53 -15.73 5.14 5.25
N GLY A 54 -14.53 4.70 4.84
CA GLY A 54 -13.50 4.22 5.75
C GLY A 54 -12.76 5.34 6.48
N SER A 55 -12.30 5.09 7.70
CA SER A 55 -11.36 5.96 8.41
C SER A 55 -9.94 5.72 7.90
N ILE A 56 -9.17 6.81 7.78
CA ILE A 56 -7.82 6.78 7.24
C ILE A 56 -6.81 6.87 8.39
N HIS A 57 -5.89 5.92 8.41
CA HIS A 57 -4.77 5.89 9.35
C HIS A 57 -3.45 5.85 8.58
N THR A 58 -2.44 6.54 9.09
CA THR A 58 -1.07 6.44 8.60
C THR A 58 -0.18 6.12 9.80
N ASP A 59 0.63 5.09 9.68
CA ASP A 59 1.53 4.71 10.76
C ASP A 59 2.83 5.52 10.77
N GLU A 60 3.69 5.23 11.74
CA GLU A 60 4.94 5.98 11.96
C GLU A 60 5.97 5.83 10.83
N VAL A 61 5.80 4.84 9.94
CA VAL A 61 6.67 4.63 8.78
C VAL A 61 6.02 5.05 7.45
N GLY A 62 4.79 5.58 7.52
CA GLY A 62 4.07 6.09 6.36
C GLY A 62 3.19 5.06 5.63
N ASN A 63 3.08 3.81 6.11
CA ASN A 63 2.08 2.90 5.58
C ASN A 63 0.68 3.48 5.82
N THR A 64 -0.22 3.28 4.88
CA THR A 64 -1.57 3.85 4.94
C THR A 64 -2.60 2.74 5.06
N TYR A 65 -3.61 2.97 5.89
CA TYR A 65 -4.70 2.03 6.15
C TYR A 65 -6.04 2.72 5.97
N VAL A 66 -6.97 2.00 5.36
CA VAL A 66 -8.40 2.33 5.33
C VAL A 66 -9.12 1.32 6.23
N ALA A 67 -9.82 1.79 7.26
CA ALA A 67 -10.49 0.93 8.23
C ALA A 67 -12.01 1.17 8.22
N ASN A 68 -12.80 0.10 8.33
CA ASN A 68 -14.24 0.21 8.53
C ASN A 68 -14.64 0.21 10.01
N THR A 69 -13.70 -0.04 10.90
CA THR A 69 -13.89 -0.09 12.35
C THR A 69 -12.55 0.09 13.07
N ASP A 70 -12.62 0.52 14.32
CA ASP A 70 -11.46 0.61 15.23
C ASP A 70 -11.27 -0.67 16.08
N GLU A 71 -12.11 -1.69 15.89
CA GLU A 71 -12.04 -2.94 16.65
C GLU A 71 -10.71 -3.68 16.40
N MET A 72 -10.23 -4.35 17.46
CA MET A 72 -9.06 -5.24 17.39
C MET A 72 -9.48 -6.63 16.87
N GLY A 73 -8.52 -7.40 16.39
CA GLY A 73 -8.80 -8.70 15.78
C GLY A 73 -9.28 -8.60 14.33
N TYR A 74 -9.02 -7.46 13.69
CA TYR A 74 -9.41 -7.20 12.31
C TYR A 74 -8.67 -8.07 11.30
N THR A 75 -9.29 -8.27 10.16
CA THR A 75 -8.63 -8.81 8.97
C THR A 75 -7.99 -7.65 8.20
N LEU A 76 -6.66 -7.71 8.02
CA LEU A 76 -5.90 -6.79 7.18
C LEU A 76 -5.78 -7.41 5.79
N ILE A 77 -6.24 -6.68 4.78
CA ILE A 77 -6.10 -7.06 3.37
C ILE A 77 -5.29 -5.98 2.69
N GLY A 78 -4.24 -6.30 1.97
CA GLY A 78 -3.45 -5.24 1.35
C GLY A 78 -2.24 -5.75 0.60
N SER A 79 -1.47 -4.81 0.09
CA SER A 79 -0.21 -4.99 -0.61
C SER A 79 0.53 -3.64 -0.65
N HIS A 80 1.36 -3.40 -1.66
CA HIS A 80 2.13 -2.17 -1.83
C HIS A 80 1.62 -1.31 -2.99
N LEU A 81 2.15 -0.08 -3.10
CA LEU A 81 1.81 0.85 -4.18
C LEU A 81 3.04 1.37 -4.93
N ASP A 82 4.24 1.06 -4.45
CA ASP A 82 5.48 1.30 -5.19
C ASP A 82 5.67 0.26 -6.31
N SER A 83 6.66 0.46 -7.15
CA SER A 83 7.01 -0.44 -8.24
C SER A 83 8.51 -0.46 -8.52
N VAL A 84 8.96 -1.47 -9.23
CA VAL A 84 10.27 -1.44 -9.90
C VAL A 84 10.30 -0.36 -10.99
N ILE A 85 11.50 -0.05 -11.49
CA ILE A 85 11.67 0.86 -12.62
C ILE A 85 11.06 0.22 -13.87
N ASP A 86 10.19 0.97 -14.54
CA ASP A 86 9.44 0.53 -15.74
C ASP A 86 8.68 -0.79 -15.51
N GLY A 87 8.11 -0.94 -14.31
CA GLY A 87 7.40 -2.12 -13.84
C GLY A 87 5.98 -2.24 -14.36
N GLY A 88 5.32 -3.34 -14.00
CA GLY A 88 3.92 -3.60 -14.30
C GLY A 88 2.98 -2.67 -13.53
N ARG A 89 1.88 -2.24 -14.16
CA ARG A 89 0.90 -1.32 -13.57
C ARG A 89 0.06 -1.93 -12.46
N TYR A 90 -0.02 -3.25 -12.41
CA TYR A 90 -0.92 -3.99 -11.53
C TYR A 90 -0.23 -4.54 -10.28
N ASP A 91 1.10 -4.59 -10.31
CA ASP A 91 1.89 -5.10 -9.21
C ASP A 91 1.66 -4.30 -7.93
N GLY A 92 1.42 -4.99 -6.83
CA GLY A 92 0.98 -4.44 -5.56
C GLY A 92 -0.41 -3.79 -5.61
N VAL A 93 -0.66 -2.94 -6.62
CA VAL A 93 -1.94 -2.23 -6.81
C VAL A 93 -3.13 -3.19 -6.84
N ALA A 94 -3.00 -4.36 -7.48
CA ALA A 94 -4.06 -5.36 -7.54
C ALA A 94 -4.48 -5.84 -6.14
N GLY A 95 -3.51 -6.06 -5.23
CA GLY A 95 -3.78 -6.48 -3.86
C GLY A 95 -4.49 -5.39 -3.04
N VAL A 96 -4.08 -4.14 -3.19
CA VAL A 96 -4.74 -3.00 -2.54
C VAL A 96 -6.17 -2.83 -3.06
N ILE A 97 -6.38 -2.91 -4.38
CA ILE A 97 -7.71 -2.83 -4.99
C ILE A 97 -8.59 -4.00 -4.54
N ALA A 98 -8.05 -5.23 -4.47
CA ALA A 98 -8.79 -6.38 -3.95
C ALA A 98 -9.31 -6.11 -2.53
N GLY A 99 -8.48 -5.51 -1.66
CA GLY A 99 -8.90 -5.09 -0.32
C GLY A 99 -10.06 -4.09 -0.35
N LEU A 100 -9.98 -3.04 -1.19
CA LEU A 100 -11.06 -2.06 -1.34
C LEU A 100 -12.35 -2.70 -1.87
N MET A 101 -12.26 -3.65 -2.81
CA MET A 101 -13.40 -4.39 -3.32
C MET A 101 -14.07 -5.23 -2.23
N VAL A 102 -13.30 -5.93 -1.39
CA VAL A 102 -13.83 -6.69 -0.26
C VAL A 102 -14.51 -5.77 0.75
N MET A 103 -13.93 -4.61 1.04
CA MET A 103 -14.54 -3.60 1.92
C MET A 103 -15.86 -3.07 1.35
N LYS A 104 -15.91 -2.78 0.04
CA LYS A 104 -17.14 -2.39 -0.66
C LYS A 104 -18.24 -3.46 -0.50
N TRP A 105 -17.93 -4.72 -0.80
CA TRP A 105 -18.89 -5.82 -0.71
C TRP A 105 -19.36 -6.03 0.73
N ALA A 106 -18.47 -6.00 1.71
CA ALA A 106 -18.86 -6.10 3.13
C ALA A 106 -19.86 -5.02 3.51
N LYS A 107 -19.65 -3.77 3.06
CA LYS A 107 -20.55 -2.64 3.30
C LYS A 107 -21.89 -2.85 2.64
N GLU A 108 -21.94 -3.23 1.36
CA GLU A 108 -23.17 -3.44 0.58
C GLU A 108 -24.02 -4.60 1.10
N ASP A 109 -23.37 -5.67 1.55
CA ASP A 109 -24.03 -6.84 2.14
C ASP A 109 -24.35 -6.66 3.63
N GLY A 110 -24.05 -5.50 4.21
CA GLY A 110 -24.29 -5.20 5.63
C GLY A 110 -23.51 -6.08 6.60
N LEU A 111 -22.36 -6.62 6.16
CA LEU A 111 -21.52 -7.49 6.97
C LEU A 111 -20.72 -6.67 7.98
N ARG A 112 -20.83 -7.02 9.26
CA ARG A 112 -20.09 -6.38 10.36
C ARG A 112 -18.79 -7.14 10.64
N ILE A 113 -17.89 -7.15 9.65
CA ILE A 113 -16.59 -7.80 9.76
C ILE A 113 -15.55 -6.70 9.96
N PRO A 114 -14.72 -6.75 11.03
CA PRO A 114 -13.61 -5.81 11.21
C PRO A 114 -12.59 -5.97 10.07
N LEU A 115 -12.51 -4.97 9.22
CA LEU A 115 -11.64 -4.97 8.04
C LEU A 115 -10.75 -3.73 8.04
N ARG A 116 -9.48 -3.92 7.64
CA ARG A 116 -8.60 -2.84 7.23
C ARG A 116 -7.99 -3.19 5.88
N VAL A 117 -7.87 -2.19 5.02
CA VAL A 117 -7.10 -2.30 3.78
C VAL A 117 -5.81 -1.56 3.99
N GLY A 118 -4.67 -2.22 3.74
CA GLY A 118 -3.33 -1.66 3.92
C GLY A 118 -2.63 -1.41 2.60
N ALA A 119 -1.96 -0.27 2.48
CA ALA A 119 -0.98 0.01 1.46
C ALA A 119 0.37 0.21 2.14
N PHE A 120 1.29 -0.73 1.94
CA PHE A 120 2.63 -0.71 2.53
C PHE A 120 3.58 0.11 1.66
N ARG A 121 4.51 0.81 2.32
CA ARG A 121 5.54 1.61 1.69
C ARG A 121 6.74 0.77 1.30
N CYS A 122 7.30 1.06 0.11
CA CYS A 122 8.61 0.59 -0.30
C CYS A 122 8.77 -0.92 -0.11
N GLU A 123 7.90 -1.68 -0.76
CA GLU A 123 7.99 -3.14 -0.81
C GLU A 123 9.12 -3.57 -1.74
N GLU A 124 9.24 -2.89 -2.87
CA GLU A 124 10.21 -3.17 -3.92
C GLU A 124 11.63 -2.70 -3.56
N SER A 125 12.61 -3.49 -3.95
CA SER A 125 14.02 -3.17 -3.69
C SER A 125 14.61 -2.06 -4.58
N SER A 126 13.85 -1.57 -5.56
CA SER A 126 14.36 -0.74 -6.65
C SER A 126 14.97 0.59 -6.21
N ASN A 127 14.50 1.19 -5.10
CA ASN A 127 15.02 2.47 -4.62
C ASN A 127 16.24 2.30 -3.70
N PHE A 128 16.16 1.37 -2.74
CA PHE A 128 17.15 1.26 -1.66
C PHE A 128 17.99 -0.02 -1.72
N GLY A 129 17.75 -0.93 -2.69
CA GLY A 129 18.37 -2.25 -2.71
C GLY A 129 17.88 -3.18 -1.59
N CYS A 130 16.78 -2.83 -0.93
CA CYS A 130 16.18 -3.55 0.17
C CYS A 130 14.66 -3.56 -0.02
N CYS A 131 14.03 -4.73 0.11
CA CYS A 131 12.59 -4.89 -0.07
C CYS A 131 11.83 -4.82 1.26
N THR A 132 10.51 -4.67 1.19
CA THR A 132 9.57 -4.72 2.32
C THR A 132 9.86 -3.76 3.47
N ILE A 133 10.43 -2.57 3.18
CA ILE A 133 10.88 -1.63 4.23
C ILE A 133 9.73 -1.22 5.15
N GLY A 134 8.60 -0.78 4.59
CA GLY A 134 7.47 -0.29 5.39
C GLY A 134 6.85 -1.37 6.28
N SER A 135 6.60 -2.56 5.73
CA SER A 135 6.03 -3.68 6.50
C SER A 135 7.05 -4.30 7.46
N GLY A 136 8.32 -4.40 7.05
CA GLY A 136 9.40 -4.95 7.87
C GLY A 136 9.67 -4.13 9.13
N LEU A 137 9.65 -2.80 9.04
CA LEU A 137 9.85 -1.92 10.19
C LEU A 137 8.75 -2.08 11.26
N ILE A 138 7.48 -2.21 10.85
CA ILE A 138 6.37 -2.35 11.80
C ILE A 138 6.23 -3.75 12.40
N THR A 139 6.83 -4.78 11.79
CA THR A 139 6.84 -6.14 12.33
C THR A 139 8.06 -6.45 13.18
N LYS A 140 9.14 -5.67 13.05
CA LYS A 140 10.44 -5.82 13.74
C LYS A 140 11.15 -7.16 13.56
N GLU A 141 10.63 -8.03 12.72
CA GLU A 141 11.25 -9.34 12.49
C GLU A 141 12.33 -9.30 11.40
N VAL A 142 12.15 -8.43 10.41
CA VAL A 142 13.00 -8.38 9.21
C VAL A 142 14.26 -7.55 9.44
N TYR A 143 14.18 -6.46 10.20
CA TYR A 143 15.31 -5.55 10.40
C TYR A 143 15.80 -5.55 11.84
N LYS A 144 16.71 -6.51 12.13
CA LYS A 144 17.48 -6.52 13.39
C LYS A 144 18.62 -5.49 13.39
N GLN A 145 18.98 -4.97 12.22
CA GLN A 145 20.02 -3.97 12.02
C GLN A 145 19.40 -2.65 11.60
N ASP A 146 20.08 -1.56 11.94
CA ASP A 146 19.71 -0.23 11.48
C ASP A 146 19.85 -0.13 9.95
N ILE A 147 18.74 0.21 9.27
CA ILE A 147 18.68 0.39 7.81
C ILE A 147 18.69 1.87 7.40
N GLY A 148 18.83 2.79 8.33
CA GLY A 148 18.85 4.23 8.09
C GLY A 148 19.92 4.69 7.09
N HIS A 149 21.03 3.94 6.99
CA HIS A 149 22.14 4.21 6.05
C HIS A 149 21.85 3.83 4.59
N LEU A 150 20.78 3.08 4.30
CA LEU A 150 20.40 2.72 2.93
C LEU A 150 20.17 3.99 2.09
N THR A 151 20.71 3.99 0.88
CA THR A 151 20.71 5.17 0.01
C THR A 151 19.75 4.99 -1.15
N ALA A 152 18.86 5.94 -1.32
CA ALA A 152 17.93 6.03 -2.44
C ALA A 152 18.66 6.38 -3.75
N LYS A 153 17.98 6.18 -4.88
CA LYS A 153 18.50 6.52 -6.23
C LYS A 153 18.86 8.00 -6.40
N ASN A 154 18.22 8.89 -5.64
CA ASN A 154 18.51 10.33 -5.64
C ASN A 154 19.72 10.72 -4.74
N GLY A 155 20.30 9.77 -4.02
CA GLY A 155 21.46 9.96 -3.15
C GLY A 155 21.12 10.27 -1.69
N GLU A 156 19.84 10.44 -1.32
CA GLU A 156 19.44 10.63 0.07
C GLU A 156 19.45 9.30 0.82
N THR A 157 19.83 9.33 2.10
CA THR A 157 19.69 8.15 2.95
C THR A 157 18.24 7.99 3.44
N LEU A 158 17.87 6.75 3.79
CA LEU A 158 16.55 6.48 4.37
C LEU A 158 16.33 7.30 5.65
N GLU A 159 17.36 7.48 6.49
CA GLU A 159 17.31 8.33 7.68
C GLU A 159 16.99 9.79 7.32
N GLN A 160 17.63 10.36 6.29
CA GLN A 160 17.35 11.71 5.83
C GLN A 160 15.92 11.86 5.33
N ILE A 161 15.42 10.90 4.54
CA ILE A 161 14.05 10.89 4.03
C ILE A 161 13.06 10.78 5.19
N PHE A 162 13.29 9.90 6.15
CA PHE A 162 12.41 9.74 7.31
C PHE A 162 12.39 11.02 8.17
N ALA A 163 13.55 11.60 8.44
CA ALA A 163 13.65 12.84 9.20
C ALA A 163 12.91 14.01 8.53
N SER A 164 13.06 14.17 7.21
CA SER A 164 12.40 15.24 6.45
C SER A 164 10.89 15.11 6.41
N ARG A 165 10.36 13.87 6.53
CA ARG A 165 8.93 13.53 6.49
C ARG A 165 8.30 13.34 7.87
N GLY A 166 9.08 13.43 8.94
CA GLY A 166 8.61 13.17 10.31
C GLY A 166 8.24 11.71 10.56
N LEU A 167 8.86 10.79 9.81
CA LEU A 167 8.69 9.34 9.97
C LEU A 167 9.68 8.79 11.00
N ASN A 168 9.41 7.58 11.50
CA ASN A 168 10.17 6.95 12.58
C ASN A 168 10.78 5.62 12.12
N LEU A 169 12.12 5.51 12.13
CA LEU A 169 12.83 4.26 11.82
C LEU A 169 12.68 3.17 12.90
N HIS A 170 12.22 3.56 14.09
CA HIS A 170 11.97 2.64 15.22
C HIS A 170 10.50 2.68 15.66
N PRO A 171 9.56 2.36 14.74
CA PRO A 171 8.13 2.50 15.01
C PRO A 171 7.65 1.52 16.06
N LYS A 172 6.44 1.78 16.57
CA LYS A 172 5.69 0.77 17.32
C LYS A 172 5.32 -0.39 16.38
N GLN A 173 5.34 -1.60 16.93
CA GLN A 173 4.86 -2.77 16.18
C GLN A 173 3.37 -2.64 15.88
N ILE A 174 2.98 -3.11 14.69
CA ILE A 174 1.57 -3.27 14.36
C ILE A 174 0.91 -4.22 15.34
N SER A 175 -0.31 -3.90 15.75
CA SER A 175 -1.08 -4.71 16.71
C SER A 175 -2.53 -4.83 16.30
N GLY A 176 -3.22 -5.81 16.88
CA GLY A 176 -4.64 -6.02 16.61
C GLY A 176 -4.97 -6.70 15.30
N VAL A 177 -3.99 -7.13 14.52
CA VAL A 177 -4.20 -7.92 13.30
C VAL A 177 -4.58 -9.34 13.71
N GLY A 178 -5.79 -9.77 13.37
CA GLY A 178 -6.23 -11.15 13.55
C GLY A 178 -5.83 -12.04 12.38
N ARG A 179 -5.89 -11.51 11.17
CA ARG A 179 -5.50 -12.19 9.92
C ARG A 179 -4.91 -11.19 8.94
N TYR A 180 -3.96 -11.65 8.14
CA TYR A 180 -3.45 -10.93 6.98
C TYR A 180 -3.73 -11.72 5.70
N LEU A 181 -4.22 -11.03 4.67
CA LEU A 181 -4.48 -11.58 3.35
C LEU A 181 -3.88 -10.64 2.31
N GLU A 182 -3.16 -11.22 1.37
CA GLU A 182 -2.62 -10.50 0.23
C GLU A 182 -2.92 -11.25 -1.06
N LEU A 183 -3.47 -10.52 -2.03
CA LEU A 183 -3.52 -10.95 -3.42
C LEU A 183 -2.31 -10.34 -4.12
N HIS A 184 -1.45 -11.16 -4.66
CA HIS A 184 -0.26 -10.72 -5.38
C HIS A 184 -0.19 -11.36 -6.76
N ILE A 185 0.34 -10.63 -7.74
CA ILE A 185 0.58 -11.17 -9.08
C ILE A 185 2.00 -11.75 -9.13
N GLU A 186 2.21 -12.72 -10.02
CA GLU A 186 3.53 -13.26 -10.32
C GLU A 186 4.12 -12.51 -11.53
N GLN A 187 5.33 -12.00 -11.41
CA GLN A 187 6.08 -11.36 -12.49
C GLN A 187 7.29 -12.21 -12.95
N GLY A 188 7.54 -13.34 -12.31
CA GLY A 188 8.57 -14.30 -12.71
C GLY A 188 8.24 -15.03 -14.02
N LYS A 189 9.26 -15.65 -14.60
CA LYS A 189 9.12 -16.48 -15.81
C LYS A 189 8.86 -17.93 -15.43
#